data_f4c60cb89521ade55fb5019f077cdc39
#
_entry.id   f4c60cb89521ade55fb5019f077cdc39
#
_cell.length_a   1.000
_cell.length_b   1.000
_cell.length_c   1.000
_cell.angle_alpha   90.00
_cell.angle_beta   90.00
_cell.angle_gamma   90.00
#
_symmetry.space_group_name_H-M   'P 1'
#
loop_
_entity.id
_entity.type
_entity.pdbx_description
1 polymer ?
#
loop_
_entity_poly.entity_id
_entity_poly.type
_entity_poly.pdbx_seq_one_letter_code
_entity_poly.pdbx_strand_id
1 'polypeptide(L)'
;MDLFSALENRRSCRKFLDEPVKNETIENILKAAAWAPSPLNTQPWQFIVITSQGKKEEIFSEAERCCKWAVEASGWKWLNSYKVDFLKEAPVLIAVVGDPKKTGVDMFQEEGSVGYQLACAAAIQNMLLAAHALDLGSLWFTFFDKQEIRKILDIPDNKTPISLVCIGKTESTPATTPRKNVKEKIEYI
;
A
#
# COMPACT_ATOMS: atom_id res chain seq x y z
N MET A 1 5.06 3.86 21.33
CA MET A 1 6.20 4.16 20.42
C MET A 1 6.12 5.63 20.04
N ASP A 2 7.23 6.35 20.04
CA ASP A 2 7.25 7.73 19.53
C ASP A 2 7.33 7.76 17.99
N LEU A 3 7.01 8.91 17.38
CA LEU A 3 6.91 9.06 15.94
C LEU A 3 8.24 8.78 15.22
N PHE A 4 9.35 9.30 15.72
CA PHE A 4 10.64 9.13 15.06
C PHE A 4 11.10 7.68 15.10
N SER A 5 10.90 6.99 16.23
CA SER A 5 11.12 5.54 16.33
C SER A 5 10.28 4.76 15.31
N ALA A 6 9.02 5.14 15.12
CA ALA A 6 8.17 4.47 14.12
C ALA A 6 8.69 4.69 12.69
N LEU A 7 9.08 5.91 12.34
CA LEU A 7 9.65 6.26 11.05
C LEU A 7 10.96 5.51 10.75
N GLU A 8 11.85 5.43 11.75
CA GLU A 8 13.17 4.81 11.63
C GLU A 8 13.10 3.28 11.58
N ASN A 9 12.19 2.67 12.32
CA ASN A 9 12.16 1.22 12.55
C ASN A 9 11.12 0.47 11.72
N ARG A 10 10.11 1.14 11.16
CA ARG A 10 9.16 0.49 10.27
C ARG A 10 9.85 -0.13 9.06
N ARG A 11 9.52 -1.40 8.75
CA ARG A 11 10.05 -2.15 7.59
C ARG A 11 8.94 -2.71 6.74
N SER A 12 9.27 -3.00 5.49
CA SER A 12 8.41 -3.75 4.56
C SER A 12 8.51 -5.23 4.85
N CYS A 13 7.51 -5.80 5.50
CA CYS A 13 7.44 -7.20 5.89
C CYS A 13 6.84 -8.04 4.76
N ARG A 14 7.45 -9.19 4.48
CA ARG A 14 7.03 -10.12 3.41
C ARG A 14 6.83 -11.55 3.90
N LYS A 15 6.83 -11.74 5.21
CA LYS A 15 6.49 -13.00 5.86
C LYS A 15 5.53 -12.69 6.99
N PHE A 16 4.38 -13.29 6.96
CA PHE A 16 3.32 -13.07 7.93
C PHE A 16 2.99 -14.38 8.62
N LEU A 17 2.61 -14.28 9.90
CA LEU A 17 2.06 -15.40 10.66
C LEU A 17 0.58 -15.57 10.27
N ASP A 18 0.11 -16.80 10.28
CA ASP A 18 -1.31 -17.13 10.13
C ASP A 18 -2.06 -16.86 11.44
N GLU A 19 -2.04 -15.59 11.86
CA GLU A 19 -2.74 -15.11 13.05
C GLU A 19 -3.72 -14.01 12.65
N PRO A 20 -4.99 -14.12 13.04
CA PRO A 20 -5.98 -13.12 12.69
C PRO A 20 -5.68 -11.76 13.35
N VAL A 21 -5.93 -10.69 12.62
CA VAL A 21 -5.88 -9.32 13.14
C VAL A 21 -7.29 -8.93 13.60
N LYS A 22 -7.43 -8.43 14.82
CA LYS A 22 -8.73 -8.01 15.37
C LYS A 22 -9.32 -6.85 14.57
N ASN A 23 -10.63 -6.85 14.37
CA ASN A 23 -11.32 -5.78 13.65
C ASN A 23 -11.06 -4.40 14.26
N GLU A 24 -11.04 -4.28 15.58
CA GLU A 24 -10.71 -3.01 16.27
C GLU A 24 -9.31 -2.49 15.89
N THR A 25 -8.33 -3.39 15.75
CA THR A 25 -6.98 -3.03 15.31
C THR A 25 -6.96 -2.53 13.87
N ILE A 26 -7.71 -3.19 12.98
CA ILE A 26 -7.88 -2.75 11.59
C ILE A 26 -8.53 -1.37 11.53
N GLU A 27 -9.60 -1.15 12.29
CA GLU A 27 -10.27 0.14 12.38
C GLU A 27 -9.35 1.26 12.89
N ASN A 28 -8.50 0.99 13.87
CA ASN A 28 -7.54 1.97 14.38
C ASN A 28 -6.50 2.35 13.30
N ILE A 29 -6.04 1.38 12.51
CA ILE A 29 -5.16 1.63 11.36
C ILE A 29 -5.88 2.48 10.30
N LEU A 30 -7.14 2.19 10.00
CA LEU A 30 -7.94 2.96 9.04
C LEU A 30 -8.26 4.37 9.55
N LYS A 31 -8.49 4.55 10.85
CA LYS A 31 -8.61 5.89 11.47
C LYS A 31 -7.32 6.69 11.30
N ALA A 32 -6.16 6.08 11.51
CA ALA A 32 -4.87 6.76 11.28
C ALA A 32 -4.72 7.17 9.80
N ALA A 33 -5.11 6.31 8.86
CA ALA A 33 -5.12 6.63 7.44
C ALA A 33 -6.01 7.86 7.13
N ALA A 34 -7.19 7.93 7.72
CA ALA A 34 -8.14 9.02 7.51
C ALA A 34 -7.64 10.39 8.02
N TRP A 35 -6.63 10.42 8.89
CA TRP A 35 -5.96 11.65 9.34
C TRP A 35 -4.91 12.17 8.36
N ALA A 36 -4.71 11.53 7.22
CA ALA A 36 -3.80 12.03 6.20
C ALA A 36 -4.33 13.36 5.60
N PRO A 37 -3.43 14.27 5.20
CA PRO A 37 -3.83 15.47 4.48
C PRO A 37 -4.36 15.12 3.09
N SER A 38 -5.31 15.91 2.60
CA SER A 38 -5.80 15.82 1.22
C SER A 38 -6.12 17.20 0.66
N PRO A 39 -5.99 17.42 -0.65
CA PRO A 39 -6.31 18.69 -1.27
C PRO A 39 -7.75 19.11 -0.93
N LEU A 40 -7.92 20.34 -0.43
CA LEU A 40 -9.24 20.87 -0.01
C LEU A 40 -10.01 19.95 0.96
N ASN A 41 -9.32 19.11 1.70
CA ASN A 41 -9.92 18.08 2.57
C ASN A 41 -10.91 17.16 1.83
N THR A 42 -10.63 16.86 0.57
CA THR A 42 -11.51 16.05 -0.29
C THR A 42 -11.60 14.58 0.12
N GLN A 43 -10.63 14.10 0.89
CA GLN A 43 -10.57 12.72 1.40
C GLN A 43 -10.89 11.70 0.28
N PRO A 44 -10.02 11.60 -0.76
CA PRO A 44 -10.33 10.87 -1.98
C PRO A 44 -10.26 9.36 -1.85
N TRP A 45 -9.80 8.85 -0.71
CA TRP A 45 -9.59 7.44 -0.45
C TRP A 45 -10.87 6.69 -0.09
N GLN A 46 -10.90 5.44 -0.49
CA GLN A 46 -11.78 4.39 0.00
C GLN A 46 -10.92 3.18 0.35
N PHE A 47 -11.27 2.45 1.40
CA PHE A 47 -10.54 1.29 1.86
C PHE A 47 -11.40 0.05 1.73
N ILE A 48 -10.88 -1.01 1.08
CA ILE A 48 -11.53 -2.32 1.00
C ILE A 48 -10.68 -3.28 1.82
N VAL A 49 -11.24 -3.78 2.91
CA VAL A 49 -10.58 -4.76 3.78
C VAL A 49 -10.86 -6.17 3.24
N ILE A 50 -9.81 -6.92 2.97
CA ILE A 50 -9.86 -8.24 2.34
C ILE A 50 -9.28 -9.26 3.31
N THR A 51 -10.15 -10.12 3.84
CA THR A 51 -9.81 -11.26 4.71
C THR A 51 -10.18 -12.60 4.06
N SER A 52 -10.98 -12.58 2.99
CA SER A 52 -11.35 -13.78 2.23
C SER A 52 -10.13 -14.41 1.56
N GLN A 53 -9.84 -15.66 1.90
CA GLN A 53 -8.72 -16.39 1.31
C GLN A 53 -8.85 -16.51 -0.21
N GLY A 54 -10.06 -16.79 -0.72
CA GLY A 54 -10.28 -16.86 -2.16
C GLY A 54 -9.94 -15.55 -2.89
N LYS A 55 -10.33 -14.39 -2.32
CA LYS A 55 -9.97 -13.09 -2.90
C LYS A 55 -8.47 -12.80 -2.83
N LYS A 56 -7.80 -13.22 -1.76
CA LYS A 56 -6.33 -13.10 -1.65
C LYS A 56 -5.62 -13.96 -2.69
N GLU A 57 -6.13 -15.15 -3.00
CA GLU A 57 -5.59 -16.04 -4.04
C GLU A 57 -5.79 -15.48 -5.45
N GLU A 58 -6.96 -14.88 -5.75
CA GLU A 58 -7.18 -14.18 -7.02
C GLU A 58 -6.16 -13.03 -7.20
N ILE A 59 -5.96 -12.20 -6.16
CA ILE A 59 -4.99 -11.10 -6.15
C ILE A 59 -3.55 -11.62 -6.29
N PHE A 60 -3.19 -12.69 -5.61
CA PHE A 60 -1.89 -13.34 -5.72
C PHE A 60 -1.63 -13.83 -7.15
N SER A 61 -2.59 -14.51 -7.76
CA SER A 61 -2.48 -15.02 -9.13
C SER A 61 -2.28 -13.90 -10.15
N GLU A 62 -2.98 -12.77 -9.96
CA GLU A 62 -2.81 -11.58 -10.80
C GLU A 62 -1.41 -10.96 -10.63
N ALA A 63 -0.92 -10.84 -9.40
CA ALA A 63 0.43 -10.32 -9.15
C ALA A 63 1.52 -11.22 -9.76
N GLU A 64 1.36 -12.55 -9.69
CA GLU A 64 2.26 -13.49 -10.39
C GLU A 64 2.23 -13.30 -11.91
N ARG A 65 1.04 -13.11 -12.49
CA ARG A 65 0.89 -12.80 -13.91
C ARG A 65 1.65 -11.52 -14.29
N CYS A 66 1.50 -10.46 -13.48
CA CYS A 66 2.23 -9.20 -13.68
C CYS A 66 3.76 -9.40 -13.59
N CYS A 67 4.23 -10.21 -12.65
CA CYS A 67 5.67 -10.52 -12.55
C CYS A 67 6.19 -11.22 -13.81
N LYS A 68 5.49 -12.22 -14.31
CA LYS A 68 5.86 -12.93 -15.55
C LYS A 68 5.89 -12.00 -16.75
N TRP A 69 4.80 -11.22 -16.93
CA TRP A 69 4.73 -10.23 -18.01
C TRP A 69 5.88 -9.22 -17.94
N ALA A 70 6.21 -8.72 -16.76
CA ALA A 70 7.28 -7.74 -16.62
C ALA A 70 8.68 -8.30 -16.91
N VAL A 71 8.93 -9.59 -16.62
CA VAL A 71 10.16 -10.27 -17.04
C VAL A 71 10.28 -10.28 -18.56
N GLU A 72 9.21 -10.66 -19.24
CA GLU A 72 9.17 -10.71 -20.71
C GLU A 72 9.32 -9.32 -21.32
N ALA A 73 8.63 -8.31 -20.80
CA ALA A 73 8.63 -6.95 -21.34
C ALA A 73 9.90 -6.17 -21.06
N SER A 74 10.53 -6.35 -19.88
CA SER A 74 11.69 -5.56 -19.43
C SER A 74 13.03 -6.28 -19.49
N GLY A 75 13.03 -7.61 -19.56
CA GLY A 75 14.21 -8.44 -19.42
C GLY A 75 14.81 -8.45 -17.99
N TRP A 76 14.11 -7.93 -16.99
CA TRP A 76 14.56 -7.87 -15.60
C TRP A 76 14.54 -9.24 -14.93
N LYS A 77 15.61 -10.02 -15.11
CA LYS A 77 15.70 -11.42 -14.64
C LYS A 77 15.50 -11.59 -13.13
N TRP A 78 15.77 -10.56 -12.32
CA TRP A 78 15.57 -10.61 -10.86
C TRP A 78 14.11 -10.82 -10.47
N LEU A 79 13.15 -10.41 -11.31
CA LEU A 79 11.72 -10.64 -11.08
C LEU A 79 11.34 -12.13 -11.09
N ASN A 80 12.12 -13.00 -11.73
CA ASN A 80 11.89 -14.45 -11.69
C ASN A 80 12.01 -15.03 -10.26
N SER A 81 12.82 -14.40 -9.42
CA SER A 81 12.98 -14.79 -8.02
C SER A 81 12.12 -13.98 -7.05
N TYR A 82 11.42 -12.96 -7.54
CA TYR A 82 10.57 -12.14 -6.70
C TYR A 82 9.28 -12.88 -6.34
N LYS A 83 9.13 -13.18 -5.06
CA LYS A 83 7.98 -13.90 -4.53
C LYS A 83 6.95 -12.93 -4.01
N VAL A 84 5.69 -13.19 -4.35
CA VAL A 84 4.52 -12.38 -3.93
C VAL A 84 3.57 -13.14 -3.00
N ASP A 85 4.04 -14.27 -2.43
CA ASP A 85 3.26 -15.14 -1.53
C ASP A 85 2.66 -14.39 -0.34
N PHE A 86 3.30 -13.31 0.11
CA PHE A 86 2.79 -12.42 1.15
C PHE A 86 1.37 -11.88 0.87
N LEU A 87 0.91 -11.86 -0.39
CA LEU A 87 -0.45 -11.45 -0.74
C LEU A 87 -1.51 -12.46 -0.30
N LYS A 88 -1.18 -13.75 -0.28
CA LYS A 88 -2.08 -14.80 0.21
C LYS A 88 -1.82 -15.18 1.68
N GLU A 89 -0.58 -14.93 2.17
CA GLU A 89 -0.17 -15.27 3.53
C GLU A 89 -0.60 -14.21 4.55
N ALA A 90 -0.58 -12.92 4.19
CA ALA A 90 -1.01 -11.87 5.10
C ALA A 90 -2.48 -12.08 5.53
N PRO A 91 -2.78 -12.06 6.85
CA PRO A 91 -4.15 -12.25 7.32
C PRO A 91 -5.11 -11.17 6.80
N VAL A 92 -4.60 -9.97 6.55
CA VAL A 92 -5.38 -8.84 6.05
C VAL A 92 -4.66 -8.16 4.88
N LEU A 93 -5.40 -7.95 3.78
CA LEU A 93 -5.04 -6.99 2.75
C LEU A 93 -6.01 -5.80 2.83
N ILE A 94 -5.50 -4.59 2.60
CA ILE A 94 -6.33 -3.40 2.45
C ILE A 94 -6.06 -2.81 1.07
N ALA A 95 -7.05 -2.86 0.19
CA ALA A 95 -6.98 -2.14 -1.07
C ALA A 95 -7.33 -0.67 -0.84
N VAL A 96 -6.41 0.21 -1.24
CA VAL A 96 -6.62 1.66 -1.23
C VAL A 96 -7.07 2.09 -2.61
N VAL A 97 -8.27 2.66 -2.66
CA VAL A 97 -8.94 3.08 -3.89
C VAL A 97 -9.08 4.60 -3.89
N GLY A 98 -8.62 5.26 -4.92
CA GLY A 98 -8.69 6.70 -5.06
C GLY A 98 -9.84 7.17 -5.95
N ASP A 99 -10.36 8.35 -5.66
CA ASP A 99 -11.34 9.04 -6.48
C ASP A 99 -10.68 10.13 -7.34
N PRO A 100 -10.51 9.94 -8.67
CA PRO A 100 -9.90 10.94 -9.55
C PRO A 100 -10.64 12.27 -9.59
N LYS A 101 -11.93 12.31 -9.24
CA LYS A 101 -12.72 13.55 -9.17
C LYS A 101 -12.43 14.39 -7.93
N LYS A 102 -11.74 13.81 -6.94
CA LYS A 102 -11.41 14.46 -5.67
C LYS A 102 -9.92 14.83 -5.59
N THR A 103 -9.38 15.35 -6.68
CA THR A 103 -7.96 15.66 -6.81
C THR A 103 -7.58 17.07 -6.32
N GLY A 104 -8.56 17.96 -6.13
CA GLY A 104 -8.33 19.33 -5.73
C GLY A 104 -8.11 20.26 -6.93
N VAL A 105 -7.34 21.33 -6.72
CA VAL A 105 -7.14 22.38 -7.76
C VAL A 105 -6.21 21.96 -8.91
N ASP A 106 -5.47 20.88 -8.76
CA ASP A 106 -4.60 20.35 -9.82
C ASP A 106 -5.38 19.80 -11.03
N MET A 107 -6.71 19.63 -10.88
CA MET A 107 -7.60 19.30 -12.00
C MET A 107 -7.58 20.34 -13.13
N PHE A 108 -7.12 21.56 -12.87
CA PHE A 108 -7.00 22.65 -13.84
C PHE A 108 -5.60 22.73 -14.48
N GLN A 109 -4.68 21.83 -14.14
CA GLN A 109 -3.33 21.81 -14.69
C GLN A 109 -3.25 20.92 -15.93
N GLU A 110 -2.43 21.31 -16.90
CA GLU A 110 -2.29 20.58 -18.17
C GLU A 110 -1.66 19.20 -18.02
N GLU A 111 -0.77 19.01 -17.03
CA GLU A 111 -0.06 17.76 -16.78
C GLU A 111 -0.92 16.65 -16.14
N GLY A 112 -2.20 16.94 -15.91
CA GLY A 112 -3.14 16.00 -15.30
C GLY A 112 -3.15 16.01 -13.78
N SER A 113 -4.13 15.33 -13.23
CA SER A 113 -4.48 15.37 -11.81
C SER A 113 -3.87 14.23 -11.03
N VAL A 114 -2.99 14.54 -10.09
CA VAL A 114 -2.31 13.57 -9.21
C VAL A 114 -2.64 13.73 -7.72
N GLY A 115 -3.29 14.82 -7.33
CA GLY A 115 -3.57 15.18 -5.93
C GLY A 115 -4.29 14.08 -5.16
N TYR A 116 -5.24 13.39 -5.79
CA TYR A 116 -5.93 12.25 -5.16
C TYR A 116 -4.97 11.07 -4.89
N GLN A 117 -4.01 10.82 -5.79
CA GLN A 117 -3.01 9.75 -5.61
C GLN A 117 -2.05 10.09 -4.48
N LEU A 118 -1.60 11.36 -4.41
CA LEU A 118 -0.71 11.85 -3.35
C LEU A 118 -1.40 11.77 -1.98
N ALA A 119 -2.67 12.15 -1.90
CA ALA A 119 -3.46 12.00 -0.68
C ALA A 119 -3.61 10.53 -0.26
N CYS A 120 -3.90 9.62 -1.21
CA CYS A 120 -3.93 8.18 -0.93
C CYS A 120 -2.55 7.66 -0.47
N ALA A 121 -1.45 8.14 -1.05
CA ALA A 121 -0.10 7.79 -0.63
C ALA A 121 0.18 8.23 0.82
N ALA A 122 -0.25 9.44 1.20
CA ALA A 122 -0.15 9.92 2.58
C ALA A 122 -0.97 9.04 3.54
N ALA A 123 -2.20 8.66 3.16
CA ALA A 123 -3.04 7.76 3.94
C ALA A 123 -2.38 6.38 4.12
N ILE A 124 -1.78 5.82 3.06
CA ILE A 124 -1.04 4.55 3.13
C ILE A 124 0.13 4.67 4.09
N GLN A 125 0.92 5.75 4.03
CA GLN A 125 2.05 5.95 4.95
C GLN A 125 1.57 5.98 6.41
N ASN A 126 0.46 6.65 6.70
CA ASN A 126 -0.14 6.63 8.04
C ASN A 126 -0.55 5.21 8.47
N MET A 127 -1.15 4.39 7.56
CA MET A 127 -1.44 2.98 7.83
C MET A 127 -0.19 2.20 8.24
N LEU A 128 0.89 2.36 7.47
CA LEU A 128 2.14 1.62 7.72
C LEU A 128 2.74 1.98 9.08
N LEU A 129 2.71 3.25 9.45
CA LEU A 129 3.20 3.72 10.75
C LEU A 129 2.30 3.23 11.90
N ALA A 130 0.97 3.31 11.72
CA ALA A 130 0.01 2.82 12.71
C ALA A 130 0.13 1.31 12.92
N ALA A 131 0.25 0.52 11.84
CA ALA A 131 0.47 -0.92 11.94
C ALA A 131 1.74 -1.23 12.75
N HIS A 132 2.84 -0.54 12.44
CA HIS A 132 4.11 -0.71 13.17
C HIS A 132 3.99 -0.31 14.65
N ALA A 133 3.30 0.78 14.96
CA ALA A 133 3.06 1.22 16.33
C ALA A 133 2.17 0.26 17.14
N LEU A 134 1.40 -0.59 16.45
CA LEU A 134 0.56 -1.65 17.00
C LEU A 134 1.23 -3.05 16.93
N ASP A 135 2.56 -3.10 16.79
CA ASP A 135 3.37 -4.31 16.71
C ASP A 135 2.97 -5.26 15.58
N LEU A 136 2.50 -4.68 14.44
CA LEU A 136 2.19 -5.40 13.22
C LEU A 136 3.22 -5.11 12.12
N GLY A 137 3.52 -6.13 11.33
CA GLY A 137 4.21 -5.97 10.06
C GLY A 137 3.28 -5.42 8.99
N SER A 138 3.85 -4.66 8.06
CA SER A 138 3.10 -4.15 6.91
C SER A 138 3.96 -4.08 5.66
N LEU A 139 3.30 -4.09 4.49
CA LEU A 139 3.92 -3.92 3.19
C LEU A 139 3.02 -3.10 2.28
N TRP A 140 3.60 -2.11 1.60
CA TRP A 140 2.96 -1.37 0.52
C TRP A 140 3.27 -2.06 -0.82
N PHE A 141 2.25 -2.54 -1.53
CA PHE A 141 2.38 -3.26 -2.78
C PHE A 141 1.60 -2.55 -3.91
N THR A 142 2.25 -2.37 -5.07
CA THR A 142 1.68 -1.65 -6.23
C THR A 142 1.87 -2.40 -7.55
N PHE A 143 2.48 -3.58 -7.52
CA PHE A 143 2.82 -4.29 -8.73
C PHE A 143 1.70 -5.24 -9.17
N PHE A 144 0.65 -4.66 -9.73
CA PHE A 144 -0.54 -5.34 -10.26
C PHE A 144 -1.15 -4.54 -11.41
N ASP A 145 -1.95 -5.18 -12.23
CA ASP A 145 -2.78 -4.50 -13.22
C ASP A 145 -4.02 -3.91 -12.54
N LYS A 146 -4.19 -2.59 -12.69
CA LYS A 146 -5.30 -1.86 -12.06
C LYS A 146 -6.67 -2.30 -12.58
N GLN A 147 -6.77 -2.70 -13.85
CA GLN A 147 -8.03 -3.17 -14.43
C GLN A 147 -8.43 -4.52 -13.86
N GLU A 148 -7.46 -5.42 -13.71
CA GLU A 148 -7.74 -6.75 -13.14
C GLU A 148 -8.07 -6.66 -11.63
N ILE A 149 -7.34 -5.85 -10.84
CA ILE A 149 -7.70 -5.62 -9.44
C ILE A 149 -9.07 -4.97 -9.31
N ARG A 150 -9.46 -4.09 -10.24
CA ARG A 150 -10.81 -3.51 -10.27
C ARG A 150 -11.88 -4.58 -10.42
N LYS A 151 -11.68 -5.55 -11.33
CA LYS A 151 -12.61 -6.67 -11.55
C LYS A 151 -12.66 -7.60 -10.33
N ILE A 152 -11.50 -7.98 -9.79
CA ILE A 152 -11.40 -8.88 -8.62
C ILE A 152 -12.16 -8.32 -7.41
N LEU A 153 -12.09 -7.00 -7.21
CA LEU A 153 -12.64 -6.33 -6.02
C LEU A 153 -13.93 -5.55 -6.29
N ASP A 154 -14.54 -5.70 -7.46
CA ASP A 154 -15.78 -5.02 -7.87
C ASP A 154 -15.69 -3.49 -7.71
N ILE A 155 -14.51 -2.89 -8.02
CA ILE A 155 -14.28 -1.45 -7.90
C ILE A 155 -14.89 -0.75 -9.11
N PRO A 156 -15.75 0.28 -8.91
CA PRO A 156 -16.36 1.02 -9.99
C PRO A 156 -15.34 1.64 -10.96
N ASP A 157 -15.69 1.75 -12.25
CA ASP A 157 -14.80 2.25 -13.31
C ASP A 157 -14.32 3.68 -13.08
N ASN A 158 -15.09 4.49 -12.38
CA ASN A 158 -14.74 5.87 -12.02
C ASN A 158 -13.80 5.99 -10.81
N LYS A 159 -13.34 4.87 -10.25
CA LYS A 159 -12.37 4.80 -9.16
C LYS A 159 -11.08 4.12 -9.61
N THR A 160 -10.00 4.41 -8.93
CA THR A 160 -8.68 3.88 -9.28
C THR A 160 -8.09 3.08 -8.13
N PRO A 161 -7.80 1.80 -8.31
CA PRO A 161 -6.96 1.05 -7.37
C PRO A 161 -5.56 1.70 -7.30
N ILE A 162 -5.16 2.12 -6.10
CA ILE A 162 -3.87 2.79 -5.88
C ILE A 162 -2.83 1.80 -5.39
N SER A 163 -3.20 0.99 -4.41
CA SER A 163 -2.27 0.08 -3.74
C SER A 163 -3.00 -1.02 -2.98
N LEU A 164 -2.27 -2.08 -2.70
CA LEU A 164 -2.61 -3.09 -1.71
C LEU A 164 -1.66 -2.95 -0.52
N VAL A 165 -2.18 -2.93 0.70
CA VAL A 165 -1.40 -2.90 1.94
C VAL A 165 -1.61 -4.23 2.65
N CYS A 166 -0.53 -5.03 2.78
CA CYS A 166 -0.54 -6.26 3.58
C CYS A 166 -0.33 -5.89 5.05
N ILE A 167 -1.08 -6.50 5.95
CA ILE A 167 -0.99 -6.27 7.40
C ILE A 167 -1.14 -7.62 8.12
N GLY A 168 -0.29 -7.84 9.12
CA GLY A 168 -0.33 -9.03 9.96
C GLY A 168 0.82 -9.08 10.94
N LYS A 169 0.78 -10.03 11.87
CA LYS A 169 1.94 -10.32 12.73
C LYS A 169 3.07 -10.94 11.93
N THR A 170 4.30 -10.72 12.37
CA THR A 170 5.52 -11.26 11.77
C THR A 170 6.40 -11.89 12.85
N GLU A 171 7.13 -12.95 12.50
CA GLU A 171 8.08 -13.58 13.42
C GLU A 171 9.26 -12.66 13.75
N SER A 172 9.67 -11.85 12.80
CA SER A 172 10.81 -10.94 12.93
C SER A 172 10.66 -9.70 12.08
N THR A 173 11.23 -8.61 12.56
CA THR A 173 11.36 -7.38 11.74
C THR A 173 12.52 -7.52 10.78
N PRO A 174 12.33 -7.25 9.47
CA PRO A 174 13.42 -7.27 8.50
C PRO A 174 14.56 -6.31 8.88
N ALA A 175 15.78 -6.64 8.46
CA ALA A 175 16.96 -5.83 8.71
C ALA A 175 16.79 -4.37 8.20
N THR A 176 17.48 -3.46 8.86
CA THR A 176 17.49 -2.05 8.48
C THR A 176 18.09 -1.87 7.09
N THR A 177 17.35 -1.20 6.21
CA THR A 177 17.85 -0.81 4.90
C THR A 177 18.54 0.55 5.01
N PRO A 178 19.80 0.70 4.54
CA PRO A 178 20.51 1.97 4.60
C PRO A 178 19.77 3.06 3.82
N ARG A 179 19.90 4.29 4.26
CA ARG A 179 19.40 5.48 3.59
C ARG A 179 20.56 6.31 3.09
N LYS A 180 20.39 6.97 1.96
CA LYS A 180 21.33 7.98 1.47
C LYS A 180 21.36 9.15 2.46
N ASN A 181 22.51 9.83 2.51
CA ASN A 181 22.64 11.01 3.35
C ASN A 181 21.65 12.09 2.89
N VAL A 182 20.80 12.54 3.79
CA VAL A 182 19.79 13.57 3.49
C VAL A 182 20.42 14.89 3.05
N LYS A 183 21.63 15.22 3.56
CA LYS A 183 22.36 16.45 3.20
C LYS A 183 22.65 16.55 1.70
N GLU A 184 22.77 15.40 1.00
CA GLU A 184 22.95 15.35 -0.47
C GLU A 184 21.68 15.67 -1.26
N LYS A 185 20.55 15.83 -0.58
CA LYS A 185 19.22 16.07 -1.15
C LYS A 185 18.63 17.41 -0.72
N ILE A 186 19.40 18.22 0.01
CA ILE A 186 18.96 19.53 0.49
C ILE A 186 19.68 20.59 -0.32
N GLU A 187 18.92 21.51 -0.85
CA GLU A 187 19.39 22.75 -1.46
C GLU A 187 18.76 23.93 -0.69
N TYR A 188 19.55 24.91 -0.34
CA TYR A 188 19.11 26.14 0.32
C TYR A 188 19.18 27.26 -0.73
N ILE A 189 18.05 27.91 -1.02
CA ILE A 189 17.91 28.97 -2.03
C ILE A 189 17.69 30.31 -1.31
#